data_abab53d7ff871eb86d2e190af252f1a5
#
_entry.id   abab53d7ff871eb86d2e190af252f1a5
#
_cell.length_a   1.000
_cell.length_b   1.000
_cell.length_c   1.000
_cell.angle_alpha   90.00
_cell.angle_beta   90.00
_cell.angle_gamma   90.00
#
_symmetry.space_group_name_H-M   'P 1'
#
loop_
_entity.id
_entity.type
_entity.pdbx_description
1 polymer ?
#
loop_
_entity_poly.entity_id
_entity_poly.type
_entity_poly.pdbx_seq_one_letter_code
_entity_poly.pdbx_strand_id
1 'polypeptide(L)'
;LIPNLGVMTLAEDKKLTVADIPGLIEGASEGKGLGHRFLKHIERTRLLLHVMDVTYAPVHSLLEDFFVVRKELEDYHVNVAAKDQMVVLNKIDLYSPQRREVRELQKALQDLGLESYPVSALAGDGLEELKIALFRKFFHGGSRKR
;
A
#
# COMPACT_ATOMS: atom_id res chain seq x y z
N LEU A 1 7.84 7.37 18.12
CA LEU A 1 7.69 7.55 16.68
C LEU A 1 6.36 8.20 16.36
N ILE A 2 6.43 9.36 15.73
CA ILE A 2 5.25 10.08 15.24
C ILE A 2 5.13 9.77 13.74
N PRO A 3 3.99 9.25 13.26
CA PRO A 3 3.83 8.99 11.84
C PRO A 3 3.80 10.32 11.07
N ASN A 4 4.40 10.34 9.90
CA ASN A 4 4.26 11.45 8.98
C ASN A 4 2.87 11.39 8.36
N LEU A 5 2.15 12.50 8.43
CA LEU A 5 0.81 12.60 7.87
C LEU A 5 0.81 13.49 6.63
N GLY A 6 0.06 13.09 5.66
CA GLY A 6 -0.19 13.87 4.45
C GLY A 6 -1.66 13.84 4.10
N VAL A 7 -2.06 14.73 3.22
CA VAL A 7 -3.43 14.78 2.71
C VAL A 7 -3.40 14.60 1.21
N MET A 8 -4.18 13.64 0.73
CA MET A 8 -4.37 13.40 -0.69
C MET A 8 -5.74 13.92 -1.11
N THR A 9 -5.79 14.82 -2.07
CA THR A 9 -7.03 15.33 -2.61
C THR A 9 -7.49 14.41 -3.75
N LEU A 10 -8.67 13.83 -3.60
CA LEU A 10 -9.25 12.93 -4.59
C LEU A 10 -10.22 13.65 -5.51
N ALA A 11 -10.94 14.63 -4.97
CA ALA A 11 -11.87 15.47 -5.68
C ALA A 11 -11.98 16.79 -4.91
N GLU A 12 -12.73 17.76 -5.44
CA GLU A 12 -12.80 19.10 -4.89
C GLU A 12 -13.03 19.15 -3.38
N ASP A 13 -13.95 18.31 -2.90
CA ASP A 13 -14.33 18.25 -1.48
C ASP A 13 -14.00 16.91 -0.82
N LYS A 14 -13.25 16.05 -1.49
CA LYS A 14 -12.93 14.71 -1.02
C LYS A 14 -11.43 14.57 -0.80
N LYS A 15 -11.05 14.39 0.46
CA LYS A 15 -9.66 14.26 0.86
C LYS A 15 -9.48 13.02 1.72
N LEU A 16 -8.30 12.41 1.61
CA LEU A 16 -7.88 11.31 2.48
C LEU A 16 -6.65 11.74 3.26
N THR A 17 -6.61 11.35 4.51
CA THR A 17 -5.39 11.46 5.30
C THR A 17 -4.57 10.20 5.06
N VAL A 18 -3.31 10.39 4.70
CA VAL A 18 -2.36 9.31 4.45
C VAL A 18 -1.32 9.36 5.55
N ALA A 19 -1.13 8.22 6.21
CA ALA A 19 -0.12 8.09 7.26
C ALA A 19 0.98 7.14 6.78
N ASP A 20 2.23 7.61 6.87
CA ASP A 20 3.37 6.76 6.61
C ASP A 20 3.58 5.83 7.81
N ILE A 21 3.88 4.57 7.56
CA ILE A 21 4.18 3.57 8.59
C ILE A 21 5.67 3.27 8.54
N PRO A 22 6.51 4.04 9.24
CA PRO A 22 7.95 3.80 9.26
C PRO A 22 8.28 2.55 10.06
N GLY A 23 9.33 1.85 9.66
CA GLY A 23 9.85 0.72 10.40
C GLY A 23 9.05 -0.58 10.25
N LEU A 24 8.12 -0.64 9.31
CA LEU A 24 7.43 -1.87 9.00
C LEU A 24 8.29 -2.71 8.05
N ILE A 25 9.31 -3.30 8.62
CA ILE A 25 10.32 -4.12 7.96
C ILE A 25 10.64 -5.29 8.87
N GLU A 26 11.56 -6.12 8.48
CA GLU A 26 11.99 -7.26 9.28
C GLU A 26 12.28 -6.87 10.73
N GLY A 27 11.70 -7.60 11.66
CA GLY A 27 11.85 -7.38 13.09
C GLY A 27 10.89 -6.38 13.70
N ALA A 28 9.99 -5.78 12.93
CA ALA A 28 9.01 -4.83 13.45
C ALA A 28 8.06 -5.50 14.44
N SER A 29 7.66 -6.74 14.18
CA SER A 29 6.80 -7.53 15.07
C SER A 29 7.46 -7.83 16.42
N GLU A 30 8.78 -7.74 16.51
CA GLU A 30 9.52 -7.92 17.74
C GLU A 30 9.53 -6.66 18.63
N GLY A 31 8.75 -5.66 18.28
CA GLY A 31 8.65 -4.42 19.03
C GLY A 31 9.74 -3.41 18.73
N LYS A 32 10.57 -3.68 17.73
CA LYS A 32 11.65 -2.77 17.35
C LYS A 32 11.10 -1.64 16.50
N GLY A 33 11.05 -0.45 17.04
CA GLY A 33 10.73 0.77 16.31
C GLY A 33 9.26 1.17 16.26
N LEU A 34 8.32 0.32 16.71
CA LEU A 34 6.90 0.68 16.73
C LEU A 34 6.37 0.68 18.15
N GLY A 35 5.90 1.84 18.62
CA GLY A 35 5.28 1.97 19.93
C GLY A 35 3.77 1.82 19.89
N HIS A 36 3.16 1.69 21.08
CA HIS A 36 1.71 1.56 21.23
C HIS A 36 0.95 2.73 20.60
N ARG A 37 1.47 3.94 20.66
CA ARG A 37 0.83 5.11 20.04
C ARG A 37 0.74 4.96 18.53
N PHE A 38 1.80 4.45 17.93
CA PHE A 38 1.84 4.24 16.49
C PHE A 38 0.83 3.17 16.08
N LEU A 39 0.74 2.10 16.85
CA LEU A 39 -0.22 1.03 16.62
C LEU A 39 -1.66 1.57 16.61
N LYS A 40 -1.99 2.45 17.55
CA LYS A 40 -3.32 3.07 17.60
C LYS A 40 -3.62 3.89 16.36
N HIS A 41 -2.64 4.58 15.80
CA HIS A 41 -2.81 5.32 14.55
C HIS A 41 -3.11 4.36 13.39
N ILE A 42 -2.38 3.25 13.31
CA ILE A 42 -2.61 2.24 12.27
C ILE A 42 -4.00 1.64 12.41
N GLU A 43 -4.45 1.34 13.62
CA GLU A 43 -5.75 0.75 13.86
C GLU A 43 -6.90 1.63 13.37
N ARG A 44 -6.71 2.94 13.30
CA ARG A 44 -7.71 3.90 12.80
C ARG A 44 -7.78 3.96 11.29
N THR A 45 -6.80 3.41 10.59
CA THR A 45 -6.80 3.41 9.13
C THR A 45 -7.84 2.44 8.61
N ARG A 46 -8.38 2.71 7.42
CA ARG A 46 -9.36 1.82 6.77
C ARG A 46 -8.74 0.97 5.68
N LEU A 47 -7.62 1.40 5.15
CA LEU A 47 -6.97 0.76 4.02
C LEU A 47 -5.46 0.86 4.19
N LEU A 48 -4.77 -0.20 3.84
CA LEU A 48 -3.31 -0.22 3.80
C LEU A 48 -2.85 -0.16 2.34
N LEU A 49 -1.96 0.76 2.04
CA LEU A 49 -1.27 0.81 0.76
C LEU A 49 0.12 0.21 0.93
N HIS A 50 0.36 -0.92 0.29
CA HIS A 50 1.69 -1.51 0.26
C HIS A 50 2.44 -0.93 -0.94
N VAL A 51 3.39 -0.05 -0.68
CA VAL A 51 4.16 0.61 -1.74
C VAL A 51 5.44 -0.18 -2.00
N MET A 52 5.59 -0.65 -3.22
CA MET A 52 6.75 -1.44 -3.65
C MET A 52 7.57 -0.66 -4.66
N ASP A 53 8.88 -0.67 -4.49
CA ASP A 53 9.82 -0.15 -5.47
C ASP A 53 10.10 -1.23 -6.50
N VAL A 54 9.57 -1.07 -7.72
CA VAL A 54 9.69 -2.11 -8.76
C VAL A 54 11.09 -2.18 -9.39
N THR A 55 11.96 -1.23 -9.07
CA THR A 55 13.34 -1.23 -9.60
C THR A 55 14.30 -2.02 -8.71
N TYR A 56 13.85 -2.36 -7.52
CA TYR A 56 14.69 -2.87 -6.45
C TYR A 56 15.19 -4.28 -6.71
N ALA A 57 14.36 -5.15 -7.26
CA ALA A 57 14.68 -6.57 -7.38
C ALA A 57 13.83 -7.24 -8.48
N PRO A 58 14.19 -8.46 -8.91
CA PRO A 58 13.34 -9.25 -9.80
C PRO A 58 11.96 -9.56 -9.19
N VAL A 59 11.01 -9.92 -10.03
CA VAL A 59 9.62 -10.17 -9.62
C VAL A 59 9.52 -11.15 -8.46
N HIS A 60 10.23 -12.26 -8.51
CA HIS A 60 10.17 -13.26 -7.43
C HIS A 60 10.66 -12.72 -6.09
N SER A 61 11.69 -11.88 -6.09
CA SER A 61 12.20 -11.27 -4.87
C SER A 61 11.24 -10.21 -4.34
N LEU A 62 10.59 -9.46 -5.23
CA LEU A 62 9.57 -8.49 -4.84
C LEU A 62 8.37 -9.18 -4.18
N LEU A 63 7.96 -10.32 -4.70
CA LEU A 63 6.89 -11.11 -4.10
C LEU A 63 7.30 -11.67 -2.74
N GLU A 64 8.53 -12.15 -2.60
CA GLU A 64 9.05 -12.59 -1.30
C GLU A 64 9.01 -11.47 -0.29
N ASP A 65 9.48 -10.28 -0.65
CA ASP A 65 9.45 -9.10 0.21
C ASP A 65 8.02 -8.72 0.59
N PHE A 66 7.10 -8.81 -0.36
CA PHE A 66 5.69 -8.57 -0.10
C PHE A 66 5.16 -9.50 0.99
N PHE A 67 5.46 -10.79 0.89
CA PHE A 67 5.02 -11.77 1.89
C PHE A 67 5.69 -11.57 3.24
N VAL A 68 6.95 -11.14 3.27
CA VAL A 68 7.64 -10.81 4.52
C VAL A 68 6.91 -9.67 5.25
N VAL A 69 6.59 -8.60 4.55
CA VAL A 69 5.87 -7.46 5.14
C VAL A 69 4.48 -7.89 5.60
N ARG A 70 3.80 -8.69 4.78
CA ARG A 70 2.46 -9.18 5.13
C ARG A 70 2.49 -10.03 6.41
N LYS A 71 3.49 -10.89 6.54
CA LYS A 71 3.67 -11.70 7.74
C LYS A 71 3.99 -10.83 8.96
N GLU A 72 4.83 -9.82 8.80
CA GLU A 72 5.11 -8.88 9.88
C GLU A 72 3.84 -8.18 10.37
N LEU A 73 2.94 -7.80 9.46
CA LEU A 73 1.64 -7.24 9.84
C LEU A 73 0.79 -8.23 10.62
N GLU A 74 0.75 -9.48 10.19
CA GLU A 74 0.00 -10.54 10.88
C GLU A 74 0.56 -10.80 12.28
N ASP A 75 1.87 -10.91 12.39
CA ASP A 75 2.55 -11.17 13.67
C ASP A 75 2.42 -9.97 14.61
N TYR A 76 2.32 -8.77 14.06
CA TYR A 76 2.23 -7.56 14.83
C TYR A 76 0.81 -7.36 15.41
N HIS A 77 -0.22 -7.44 14.57
CA HIS A 77 -1.60 -7.28 15.02
C HIS A 77 -2.57 -7.82 13.98
N VAL A 78 -3.37 -8.79 14.36
CA VAL A 78 -4.31 -9.45 13.45
C VAL A 78 -5.33 -8.48 12.83
N ASN A 79 -5.78 -7.49 13.59
CA ASN A 79 -6.75 -6.52 13.07
C ASN A 79 -6.14 -5.59 12.01
N VAL A 80 -4.86 -5.32 12.09
CA VAL A 80 -4.15 -4.57 11.05
C VAL A 80 -4.02 -5.40 9.78
N ALA A 81 -3.61 -6.65 9.92
CA ALA A 81 -3.49 -7.56 8.79
C ALA A 81 -4.81 -7.83 8.08
N ALA A 82 -5.93 -7.76 8.81
CA ALA A 82 -7.26 -7.98 8.26
C ALA A 82 -7.83 -6.79 7.48
N LYS A 83 -7.18 -5.63 7.50
CA LYS A 83 -7.65 -4.46 6.75
C LYS A 83 -7.55 -4.69 5.25
N ASP A 84 -8.41 -4.01 4.49
CA ASP A 84 -8.31 -3.97 3.04
C ASP A 84 -6.92 -3.48 2.63
N GLN A 85 -6.37 -4.09 1.60
CA GLN A 85 -5.04 -3.76 1.11
C GLN A 85 -5.05 -3.52 -0.39
N MET A 86 -4.27 -2.54 -0.80
CA MET A 86 -3.96 -2.28 -2.21
C MET A 86 -2.46 -2.19 -2.34
N VAL A 87 -1.94 -2.50 -3.51
CA VAL A 87 -0.51 -2.46 -3.78
C VAL A 87 -0.22 -1.34 -4.76
N VAL A 88 0.77 -0.54 -4.47
CA VAL A 88 1.26 0.51 -5.35
C VAL A 88 2.65 0.10 -5.84
N LEU A 89 2.79 0.01 -7.16
CA LEU A 89 4.05 -0.35 -7.81
C LEU A 89 4.73 0.95 -8.25
N ASN A 90 5.63 1.45 -7.43
CA ASN A 90 6.23 2.77 -7.62
C ASN A 90 7.51 2.70 -8.45
N LYS A 91 7.89 3.86 -8.99
CA LYS A 91 9.09 4.10 -9.79
C LYS A 91 9.02 3.55 -11.21
N ILE A 92 7.83 3.51 -11.78
CA ILE A 92 7.67 3.12 -13.20
C ILE A 92 8.26 4.14 -14.18
N ASP A 93 8.65 5.34 -13.71
CA ASP A 93 9.42 6.28 -14.51
C ASP A 93 10.75 5.67 -14.97
N LEU A 94 11.27 4.69 -14.23
CA LEU A 94 12.48 3.94 -14.59
C LEU A 94 12.16 2.70 -15.45
N TYR A 95 10.89 2.32 -15.52
CA TYR A 95 10.40 1.23 -16.34
C TYR A 95 9.06 1.59 -16.97
N SER A 96 8.81 1.11 -18.17
CA SER A 96 7.48 1.23 -18.78
C SER A 96 6.46 0.42 -17.98
N PRO A 97 5.24 0.97 -17.74
CA PRO A 97 4.17 0.19 -17.10
C PRO A 97 3.78 -1.06 -17.89
N GLN A 98 4.05 -1.07 -19.21
CA GLN A 98 3.79 -2.23 -20.05
C GLN A 98 4.94 -3.23 -20.04
N ARG A 99 6.00 -2.94 -19.31
CA ARG A 99 7.11 -3.85 -19.19
C ARG A 99 6.67 -5.20 -18.63
N ARG A 100 7.19 -6.25 -19.19
CA ARG A 100 6.80 -7.62 -18.86
C ARG A 100 6.85 -7.89 -17.36
N GLU A 101 7.89 -7.45 -16.68
CA GLU A 101 8.08 -7.69 -15.25
C GLU A 101 7.00 -7.02 -14.41
N VAL A 102 6.60 -5.81 -14.78
CA VAL A 102 5.51 -5.10 -14.09
C VAL A 102 4.20 -5.85 -14.26
N ARG A 103 3.91 -6.31 -15.47
CA ARG A 103 2.69 -7.06 -15.75
C ARG A 103 2.68 -8.41 -15.05
N GLU A 104 3.80 -9.09 -14.97
CA GLU A 104 3.91 -10.36 -14.25
C GLU A 104 3.64 -10.15 -12.76
N LEU A 105 4.19 -9.09 -12.19
CA LEU A 105 3.97 -8.76 -10.79
C LEU A 105 2.49 -8.42 -10.53
N GLN A 106 1.88 -7.62 -11.40
CA GLN A 106 0.46 -7.29 -11.28
C GLN A 106 -0.40 -8.54 -11.34
N LYS A 107 -0.11 -9.45 -12.27
CA LYS A 107 -0.85 -10.69 -12.39
C LYS A 107 -0.71 -11.57 -11.15
N ALA A 108 0.50 -11.71 -10.63
CA ALA A 108 0.74 -12.49 -9.42
C ALA A 108 -0.04 -11.92 -8.23
N LEU A 109 -0.07 -10.61 -8.09
CA LEU A 109 -0.84 -9.96 -7.04
C LEU A 109 -2.34 -10.12 -7.25
N GLN A 110 -2.81 -10.04 -8.49
CA GLN A 110 -4.21 -10.26 -8.83
C GLN A 110 -4.65 -11.67 -8.47
N ASP A 111 -3.81 -12.66 -8.72
CA ASP A 111 -4.08 -14.06 -8.35
C ASP A 111 -4.21 -14.24 -6.83
N LEU A 112 -3.64 -13.32 -6.06
CA LEU A 112 -3.79 -13.27 -4.60
C LEU A 112 -5.00 -12.43 -4.16
N GLY A 113 -5.79 -11.92 -5.10
CA GLY A 113 -6.93 -11.05 -4.80
C GLY A 113 -6.57 -9.61 -4.51
N LEU A 114 -5.39 -9.17 -4.88
CA LEU A 114 -4.90 -7.82 -4.60
C LEU A 114 -4.87 -6.97 -5.86
N GLU A 115 -5.48 -5.78 -5.78
CA GLU A 115 -5.36 -4.77 -6.83
C GLU A 115 -4.00 -4.10 -6.73
N SER A 116 -3.36 -3.87 -7.87
CA SER A 116 -2.08 -3.18 -7.90
C SER A 116 -2.09 -2.07 -8.95
N TYR A 117 -1.38 -0.99 -8.65
CA TYR A 117 -1.38 0.23 -9.45
C TYR A 117 0.04 0.67 -9.74
N PRO A 118 0.50 0.54 -11.00
CA PRO A 118 1.80 1.05 -11.39
C PRO A 118 1.79 2.58 -11.40
N VAL A 119 2.72 3.19 -10.68
CA VAL A 119 2.80 4.65 -10.58
C VAL A 119 4.24 5.13 -10.61
N SER A 120 4.42 6.40 -10.96
CA SER A 120 5.60 7.16 -10.61
C SER A 120 5.17 8.30 -9.71
N ALA A 121 5.44 8.21 -8.43
CA ALA A 121 5.14 9.29 -7.51
C ALA A 121 5.93 10.55 -7.89
N LEU A 122 7.13 10.38 -8.42
CA LEU A 122 7.98 11.49 -8.84
C LEU A 122 7.42 12.19 -10.08
N ALA A 123 7.05 11.44 -11.12
CA ALA A 123 6.60 12.00 -12.40
C ALA A 123 5.10 12.24 -12.48
N GLY A 124 4.33 11.60 -11.61
CA GLY A 124 2.86 11.70 -11.60
C GLY A 124 2.14 10.63 -12.41
N ASP A 125 2.88 9.77 -13.11
CA ASP A 125 2.27 8.73 -13.94
C ASP A 125 1.48 7.72 -13.08
N GLY A 126 0.29 7.38 -13.52
CA GLY A 126 -0.56 6.40 -12.83
C GLY A 126 -1.26 6.92 -11.58
N LEU A 127 -0.97 8.13 -11.13
CA LEU A 127 -1.59 8.66 -9.91
C LEU A 127 -3.09 8.92 -10.07
N GLU A 128 -3.55 9.29 -11.27
CA GLU A 128 -4.99 9.49 -11.51
C GLU A 128 -5.75 8.17 -11.34
N GLU A 129 -5.27 7.09 -11.89
CA GLU A 129 -5.88 5.77 -11.76
C GLU A 129 -5.92 5.33 -10.29
N LEU A 130 -4.84 5.58 -9.56
CA LEU A 130 -4.78 5.29 -8.12
C LEU A 130 -5.81 6.11 -7.35
N LYS A 131 -5.92 7.41 -7.65
CA LYS A 131 -6.90 8.28 -7.00
C LYS A 131 -8.33 7.85 -7.28
N ILE A 132 -8.63 7.45 -8.51
CA ILE A 132 -9.95 6.93 -8.88
C ILE A 132 -10.27 5.67 -8.07
N ALA A 133 -9.32 4.77 -7.96
CA ALA A 133 -9.50 3.54 -7.19
C ALA A 133 -9.74 3.83 -5.70
N LEU A 134 -8.98 4.76 -5.14
CA LEU A 134 -9.15 5.18 -3.75
C LEU A 134 -10.50 5.87 -3.54
N PHE A 135 -10.92 6.71 -4.48
CA PHE A 135 -12.22 7.36 -4.42
C PHE A 135 -13.34 6.33 -4.35
N ARG A 136 -13.29 5.31 -5.20
CA ARG A 136 -14.28 4.23 -5.19
C ARG A 136 -14.29 3.48 -3.86
N LYS A 137 -13.13 3.21 -3.30
CA LYS A 137 -13.01 2.51 -2.01
C LYS A 137 -13.65 3.29 -0.87
N PHE A 138 -13.44 4.59 -0.82
CA PHE A 138 -13.82 5.41 0.34
C PHE A 138 -15.16 6.10 0.19
N PHE A 139 -15.59 6.42 -1.05
CA PHE A 139 -16.75 7.27 -1.28
C PHE A 139 -17.85 6.61 -2.10
N HIS A 140 -17.54 5.60 -2.90
CA HIS A 140 -18.54 4.83 -3.64
C HIS A 140 -18.80 3.45 -3.04
N GLY A 141 -17.99 3.03 -2.12
CA GLY A 141 -18.18 1.77 -1.41
C GLY A 141 -19.21 1.84 -0.29
N GLY A 142 -19.96 2.92 -0.20
CA GLY A 142 -20.94 3.14 0.87
C GLY A 142 -22.10 2.15 0.89
N SER A 143 -22.29 1.43 -0.19
CA SER A 143 -23.26 0.33 -0.23
C SER A 143 -22.77 -0.95 0.42
N ARG A 144 -21.55 -0.98 0.90
CA ARG A 144 -21.08 -2.13 1.64
C ARG A 144 -21.85 -2.30 2.91
N LYS A 145 -22.53 -3.38 2.97
CA LYS A 145 -23.15 -3.82 4.22
C LYS A 145 -22.04 -3.99 5.25
N ARG A 146 -22.25 -3.40 6.33
CA ARG A 146 -21.38 -3.49 7.49
C ARG A 146 -21.48 -4.88 8.12
#